data_69ae0f450bdff55fc5180f3223ee0fe0
#
_entry.id   69ae0f450bdff55fc5180f3223ee0fe0
#
_cell.length_a   1.000
_cell.length_b   1.000
_cell.length_c   1.000
_cell.angle_alpha   90.00
_cell.angle_beta   90.00
_cell.angle_gamma   90.00
#
_symmetry.space_group_name_H-M   'P 1'
#
loop_
_entity.id
_entity.type
_entity.pdbx_description
1 polymer ?
#
loop_
_entity_poly.entity_id
_entity_poly.type
_entity_poly.pdbx_seq_one_letter_code
_entity_poly.pdbx_strand_id
1 'polypeptide(L)' 'HASSLGMILIVLFVAVMVIEGISHGLRKRLT' A
#
# COMPACT_ATOMS: atom_id res chain seq x y z
N HIS A 1 14.43 1.33 19.91
CA HIS A 1 14.74 0.47 18.78
C HIS A 1 13.47 -0.14 18.20
N ALA A 2 13.17 0.14 16.95
CA ALA A 2 11.98 -0.40 16.32
C ALA A 2 12.09 -1.91 16.16
N SER A 3 11.05 -2.63 16.52
CA SER A 3 11.05 -4.07 16.35
C SER A 3 10.84 -4.44 14.88
N SER A 4 11.37 -5.59 14.47
CA SER A 4 11.17 -6.09 13.12
C SER A 4 9.69 -6.25 12.79
N LEU A 5 8.89 -6.61 13.78
CA LEU A 5 7.45 -6.77 13.60
C LEU A 5 6.78 -5.46 13.17
N GLY A 6 7.18 -4.35 13.79
CA GLY A 6 6.66 -3.04 13.42
C GLY A 6 7.01 -2.66 11.99
N MET A 7 8.24 -2.94 11.58
CA MET A 7 8.69 -2.66 10.21
C MET A 7 7.90 -3.47 9.20
N ILE A 8 7.65 -4.73 9.48
CA ILE A 8 6.87 -5.60 8.59
C ILE A 8 5.45 -5.06 8.42
N LEU A 9 4.83 -4.64 9.52
CA LEU A 9 3.48 -4.10 9.48
C LEU A 9 3.41 -2.82 8.62
N ILE A 10 4.40 -1.95 8.77
CA ILE A 10 4.45 -0.70 8.01
C ILE A 10 4.62 -1.01 6.53
N VAL A 11 5.51 -1.92 6.18
CA VAL A 11 5.75 -2.30 4.79
C VAL A 11 4.48 -2.88 4.16
N LEU A 12 3.80 -3.76 4.89
CA LEU A 12 2.56 -4.35 4.41
C LEU A 12 1.48 -3.28 4.18
N PHE A 13 1.36 -2.35 5.12
CA PHE A 13 0.38 -1.28 5.02
C PHE A 13 0.67 -0.40 3.80
N VAL A 14 1.92 -0.01 3.62
CA VAL A 14 2.34 0.81 2.49
C VAL A 14 2.07 0.08 1.17
N ALA A 15 2.39 -1.21 1.10
CA ALA A 15 2.16 -2.01 -0.09
C ALA A 15 0.68 -2.02 -0.49
N VAL A 16 -0.20 -2.25 0.48
CA VAL A 16 -1.64 -2.26 0.25
C VAL A 16 -2.12 -0.90 -0.24
N MET A 17 -1.65 0.18 0.40
CA MET A 17 -2.03 1.54 0.01
C MET A 17 -1.60 1.86 -1.41
N VAL A 18 -0.41 1.45 -1.80
CA VAL A 18 0.11 1.67 -3.16
C VAL A 18 -0.74 0.91 -4.18
N ILE A 19 -1.04 -0.34 -3.91
CA ILE A 19 -1.85 -1.17 -4.81
C ILE A 19 -3.25 -0.57 -4.97
N GLU A 20 -3.86 -0.16 -3.88
CA GLU A 20 -5.19 0.47 -3.93
C GLU A 20 -5.16 1.78 -4.71
N GLY A 21 -4.14 2.59 -4.51
CA GLY A 21 -4.00 3.85 -5.24
C GLY A 21 -3.86 3.63 -6.75
N ILE A 22 -3.07 2.66 -7.15
CA ILE A 22 -2.88 2.31 -8.56
C ILE A 22 -4.20 1.79 -9.15
N SER A 23 -4.86 0.87 -8.45
CA SER A 23 -6.14 0.32 -8.93
C SER A 23 -7.17 1.42 -9.11
N HIS A 24 -7.26 2.32 -8.14
CA HIS A 24 -8.21 3.43 -8.20
C HIS A 24 -7.93 4.35 -9.39
N GLY A 25 -6.65 4.66 -9.60
CA GLY A 25 -6.25 5.48 -10.74
C GLY A 25 -6.56 4.84 -12.08
N LEU A 26 -6.33 3.54 -12.20
CA LEU A 26 -6.63 2.80 -13.43
C LEU A 26 -8.12 2.79 -13.73
N ARG A 27 -8.93 2.60 -12.71
CA ARG A 27 -10.39 2.63 -12.88
C ARG A 27 -10.88 3.98 -13.38
N LYS A 28 -10.32 5.06 -12.84
CA LYS A 28 -10.68 6.40 -13.30
C LYS A 28 -10.33 6.62 -14.76
N ARG A 29 -9.22 6.08 -15.20
CA ARG A 29 -8.79 6.23 -16.59
C ARG A 29 -9.66 5.45 -17.54
N LEU A 30 -10.14 4.28 -17.14
CA LEU A 30 -10.92 3.40 -18.00
C LEU A 30 -12.40 3.79 -18.06
N THR A 31 -12.87 4.46 -17.02
CA THR A 31 -14.23 4.98 -16.99
C THR A 31 -14.25 6.46 -17.19
#